data_1590830d41e7cc6c06eace98ba925e91
#
_entry.id   1590830d41e7cc6c06eace98ba925e91
#
_cell.length_a   1.000
_cell.length_b   1.000
_cell.length_c   1.000
_cell.angle_alpha   90.00
_cell.angle_beta   90.00
_cell.angle_gamma   90.00
#
_symmetry.space_group_name_H-M   'P 1'
#
loop_
_entity.id
_entity.type
_entity.pdbx_description
1 polymer ?
#
loop_
_entity_poly.entity_id
_entity_poly.type
_entity_poly.pdbx_seq_one_letter_code
_entity_poly.pdbx_strand_id
1 'polypeptide(L)'
;MPLDPKKKKRRTVWIIVLAILVLPWIFFPKTLYYSINLLIDANREGFFNKQKQHEYSATSMENLKALFQATQLYYEANEAMPGADYWMDDLSLYVKTADLKKGEAVKKFVNPRMPEGEGVFGYAFNAALGGAWMENIEAPAATPLIFESKDTEWNANGDPKALQPDPELSGGNQAVTVDGNVVLLRDLLKDNGN
;
A
#
# COMPACT_ATOMS: atom_id res chain seq x y z
N MET A 1 -31.72 58.58 -8.88
CA MET A 1 -32.44 57.30 -8.87
C MET A 1 -31.70 56.37 -7.90
N PRO A 2 -32.24 56.00 -6.73
CA PRO A 2 -31.53 55.17 -5.74
C PRO A 2 -31.42 53.74 -6.29
N LEU A 3 -30.23 53.15 -6.11
CA LEU A 3 -29.96 51.79 -6.54
C LEU A 3 -30.74 50.78 -5.68
N ASP A 4 -31.35 49.79 -6.35
CA ASP A 4 -32.04 48.67 -5.71
C ASP A 4 -31.15 48.04 -4.61
N PRO A 5 -31.65 47.87 -3.37
CA PRO A 5 -30.87 47.36 -2.25
C PRO A 5 -30.27 45.97 -2.51
N LYS A 6 -30.90 45.12 -3.34
CA LYS A 6 -30.36 43.82 -3.75
C LYS A 6 -29.14 43.96 -4.67
N LYS A 7 -29.15 44.96 -5.57
CA LYS A 7 -28.00 45.26 -6.45
C LYS A 7 -26.83 45.84 -5.66
N LYS A 8 -27.11 46.66 -4.61
CA LYS A 8 -26.09 47.22 -3.73
C LYS A 8 -25.39 46.15 -2.92
N LYS A 9 -26.13 45.18 -2.36
CA LYS A 9 -25.56 44.03 -1.60
C LYS A 9 -24.68 43.15 -2.49
N ARG A 10 -25.09 42.83 -3.71
CA ARG A 10 -24.27 42.07 -4.67
C ARG A 10 -22.97 42.80 -5.05
N ARG A 11 -23.03 44.12 -5.29
CA ARG A 11 -21.81 44.91 -5.57
C ARG A 11 -20.84 44.93 -4.39
N THR A 12 -21.32 45.05 -3.17
CA THR A 12 -20.47 45.03 -1.97
C THR A 12 -19.78 43.66 -1.82
N VAL A 13 -20.48 42.54 -2.03
CA VAL A 13 -19.89 41.20 -1.99
C VAL A 13 -18.79 41.04 -3.04
N TRP A 14 -19.03 41.49 -4.27
CA TRP A 14 -18.03 41.40 -5.33
C TRP A 14 -16.79 42.27 -5.05
N ILE A 15 -16.98 43.46 -4.45
CA ILE A 15 -15.86 44.33 -4.05
C ILE A 15 -15.01 43.65 -2.95
N ILE A 16 -15.65 43.00 -1.98
CA ILE A 16 -14.95 42.26 -0.91
C ILE A 16 -14.19 41.07 -1.49
N VAL A 17 -14.80 40.30 -2.38
CA VAL A 17 -14.13 39.16 -3.05
C VAL A 17 -12.94 39.65 -3.86
N LEU A 18 -13.09 40.75 -4.62
CA LEU A 18 -12.03 41.35 -5.40
C LEU A 18 -10.89 41.89 -4.52
N ALA A 19 -11.24 42.48 -3.38
CA ALA A 19 -10.27 42.97 -2.40
C ALA A 19 -9.45 41.79 -1.81
N ILE A 20 -10.12 40.70 -1.41
CA ILE A 20 -9.46 39.51 -0.88
C ILE A 20 -8.50 38.89 -1.91
N LEU A 21 -8.87 38.93 -3.20
CA LEU A 21 -8.02 38.41 -4.28
C LEU A 21 -6.83 39.34 -4.63
N VAL A 22 -7.01 40.65 -4.55
CA VAL A 22 -6.01 41.64 -5.02
C VAL A 22 -5.11 42.15 -3.90
N LEU A 23 -5.64 42.32 -2.66
CA LEU A 23 -4.85 42.82 -1.53
C LEU A 23 -3.57 42.01 -1.25
N PRO A 24 -3.56 40.66 -1.29
CA PRO A 24 -2.33 39.91 -1.11
C PRO A 24 -1.24 40.23 -2.15
N TRP A 25 -1.63 40.55 -3.39
CA TRP A 25 -0.68 40.92 -4.46
C TRP A 25 -0.02 42.25 -4.21
N ILE A 26 -0.72 43.19 -3.54
CA ILE A 26 -0.20 44.52 -3.23
C ILE A 26 0.74 44.47 -2.03
N PHE A 27 0.35 43.72 -0.98
CA PHE A 27 1.09 43.70 0.28
C PHE A 27 2.21 42.65 0.34
N PHE A 28 2.03 41.53 -0.40
CA PHE A 28 2.98 40.41 -0.38
C PHE A 28 3.38 39.93 -1.79
N PRO A 29 3.85 40.82 -2.70
CA PRO A 29 4.13 40.42 -4.09
C PRO A 29 5.23 39.37 -4.19
N LYS A 30 6.23 39.43 -3.32
CA LYS A 30 7.33 38.44 -3.33
C LYS A 30 6.87 37.05 -2.90
N THR A 31 6.05 36.96 -1.84
CA THR A 31 5.54 35.67 -1.34
C THR A 31 4.63 34.99 -2.36
N LEU A 32 3.76 35.76 -3.02
CA LEU A 32 2.89 35.25 -4.09
C LEU A 32 3.70 34.79 -5.30
N TYR A 33 4.73 35.56 -5.70
CA TYR A 33 5.61 35.19 -6.78
C TYR A 33 6.32 33.84 -6.50
N TYR A 34 6.85 33.65 -5.28
CA TYR A 34 7.48 32.39 -4.89
C TYR A 34 6.48 31.24 -4.83
N SER A 35 5.26 31.48 -4.32
CA SER A 35 4.22 30.44 -4.25
C SER A 35 3.75 30.00 -5.63
N ILE A 36 3.61 30.94 -6.58
CA ILE A 36 3.22 30.63 -7.96
C ILE A 36 4.35 29.90 -8.69
N ASN A 37 5.60 30.32 -8.51
CA ASN A 37 6.73 29.60 -9.10
C ASN A 37 6.86 28.18 -8.53
N LEU A 38 6.68 27.99 -7.23
CA LEU A 38 6.66 26.68 -6.60
C LEU A 38 5.58 25.77 -7.20
N LEU A 39 4.37 26.31 -7.45
CA LEU A 39 3.28 25.57 -8.09
C LEU A 39 3.58 25.24 -9.56
N ILE A 40 4.22 26.18 -10.29
CA ILE A 40 4.65 25.95 -11.67
C ILE A 40 5.73 24.89 -11.73
N ASP A 41 6.72 24.96 -10.84
CA ASP A 41 7.81 24.00 -10.77
C ASP A 41 7.29 22.62 -10.34
N ALA A 42 6.42 22.54 -9.34
CA ALA A 42 5.75 21.30 -8.95
C ALA A 42 4.94 20.69 -10.10
N ASN A 43 4.28 21.53 -10.93
CA ASN A 43 3.58 21.04 -12.13
C ASN A 43 4.56 20.60 -13.23
N ARG A 44 5.67 21.29 -13.42
CA ARG A 44 6.73 20.90 -14.37
C ARG A 44 7.42 19.60 -13.97
N GLU A 45 7.65 19.41 -12.69
CA GLU A 45 8.20 18.16 -12.14
C GLU A 45 7.19 17.01 -12.12
N GLY A 46 5.96 17.25 -12.59
CA GLY A 46 4.92 16.24 -12.67
C GLY A 46 4.22 15.93 -11.34
N PHE A 47 4.42 16.77 -10.33
CA PHE A 47 3.78 16.56 -9.00
C PHE A 47 2.26 16.51 -9.08
N PHE A 48 1.65 17.29 -9.99
CA PHE A 48 0.20 17.28 -10.24
C PHE A 48 -0.20 16.39 -11.42
N ASN A 49 0.76 15.80 -12.13
CA ASN A 49 0.44 14.83 -13.15
C ASN A 49 -0.08 13.57 -12.47
N LYS A 50 -1.27 13.12 -12.85
CA LYS A 50 -1.73 11.78 -12.51
C LYS A 50 -0.61 10.82 -12.84
N GLN A 51 -0.10 10.10 -11.84
CA GLN A 51 0.88 9.05 -12.05
C GLN A 51 0.44 8.23 -13.27
N LYS A 52 1.33 8.14 -14.27
CA LYS A 52 1.05 7.36 -15.48
C LYS A 52 0.78 5.94 -15.02
N GLN A 53 -0.47 5.54 -15.04
CA GLN A 53 -0.85 4.18 -14.69
C GLN A 53 -0.15 3.24 -15.66
N HIS A 54 0.68 2.36 -15.16
CA HIS A 54 1.37 1.33 -15.93
C HIS A 54 0.75 -0.03 -15.64
N GLU A 55 1.00 -0.97 -16.51
CA GLU A 55 0.65 -2.36 -16.27
C GLU A 55 1.50 -2.90 -15.12
N TYR A 56 0.86 -3.57 -14.16
CA TYR A 56 1.57 -4.09 -13.00
C TYR A 56 2.45 -5.26 -13.40
N SER A 57 3.73 -5.13 -13.11
CA SER A 57 4.70 -6.20 -13.24
C SER A 57 5.65 -6.11 -12.03
N ALA A 58 5.69 -7.15 -11.23
CA ALA A 58 6.54 -7.22 -10.04
C ALA A 58 7.04 -8.64 -9.83
N THR A 59 8.18 -8.75 -9.16
CA THR A 59 8.71 -10.02 -8.67
C THR A 59 7.96 -10.43 -7.40
N SER A 60 8.07 -11.73 -7.04
CA SER A 60 7.51 -12.23 -5.77
C SER A 60 8.07 -11.46 -4.55
N MET A 61 9.37 -11.14 -4.57
CA MET A 61 10.00 -10.33 -3.53
C MET A 61 9.34 -8.95 -3.38
N GLU A 62 9.06 -8.27 -4.49
CA GLU A 62 8.41 -6.95 -4.47
C GLU A 62 6.97 -7.04 -3.95
N ASN A 63 6.25 -8.10 -4.34
CA ASN A 63 4.92 -8.35 -3.81
C ASN A 63 4.94 -8.62 -2.31
N LEU A 64 5.82 -9.49 -1.82
CA LEU A 64 5.97 -9.79 -0.39
C LEU A 64 6.31 -8.52 0.42
N LYS A 65 7.18 -7.65 -0.09
CA LYS A 65 7.48 -6.36 0.54
C LYS A 65 6.26 -5.43 0.57
N ALA A 66 5.48 -5.39 -0.50
CA ALA A 66 4.27 -4.59 -0.57
C ALA A 66 3.19 -5.10 0.41
N LEU A 67 3.04 -6.41 0.52
CA LEU A 67 2.13 -7.05 1.47
C LEU A 67 2.57 -6.82 2.92
N PHE A 68 3.87 -6.87 3.20
CA PHE A 68 4.41 -6.52 4.51
C PHE A 68 4.12 -5.05 4.88
N GLN A 69 4.33 -4.11 3.96
CA GLN A 69 3.99 -2.70 4.19
C GLN A 69 2.50 -2.51 4.48
N ALA A 70 1.64 -3.22 3.75
CA ALA A 70 0.21 -3.20 4.00
C ALA A 70 -0.13 -3.78 5.39
N THR A 71 0.55 -4.85 5.81
CA THR A 71 0.39 -5.43 7.16
C THR A 71 0.82 -4.44 8.25
N GLN A 72 1.91 -3.70 8.05
CA GLN A 72 2.32 -2.66 9.00
C GLN A 72 1.28 -1.56 9.14
N LEU A 73 0.76 -1.04 8.01
CA LEU A 73 -0.29 -0.02 8.01
C LEU A 73 -1.58 -0.53 8.66
N TYR A 74 -1.94 -1.79 8.41
CA TYR A 74 -3.07 -2.43 9.08
C TYR A 74 -2.84 -2.50 10.59
N TYR A 75 -1.64 -2.95 11.01
CA TYR A 75 -1.25 -3.04 12.41
C TYR A 75 -1.27 -1.69 13.13
N GLU A 76 -0.74 -0.64 12.50
CA GLU A 76 -0.78 0.73 13.04
C GLU A 76 -2.22 1.24 13.26
N ALA A 77 -3.16 0.80 12.42
CA ALA A 77 -4.56 1.22 12.51
C ALA A 77 -5.39 0.38 13.48
N ASN A 78 -5.04 -0.90 13.69
CA ASN A 78 -5.87 -1.87 14.42
C ASN A 78 -5.20 -2.43 15.69
N GLU A 79 -3.91 -2.12 15.93
CA GLU A 79 -3.10 -2.59 17.06
C GLU A 79 -2.98 -4.13 17.15
N ALA A 80 -3.26 -4.83 16.05
CA ALA A 80 -3.18 -6.28 15.93
C ALA A 80 -2.88 -6.69 14.49
N MET A 81 -2.28 -7.87 14.30
CA MET A 81 -2.13 -8.47 12.98
C MET A 81 -3.51 -8.77 12.35
N PRO A 82 -3.62 -8.84 11.00
CA PRO A 82 -4.85 -9.24 10.35
C PRO A 82 -5.29 -10.65 10.80
N GLY A 83 -6.58 -10.90 10.75
CA GLY A 83 -7.11 -12.23 11.01
C GLY A 83 -6.64 -13.22 9.94
N ALA A 84 -6.16 -14.41 10.35
CA ALA A 84 -5.61 -15.36 9.39
C ALA A 84 -6.59 -15.72 8.27
N ASP A 85 -7.88 -15.90 8.58
CA ASP A 85 -8.90 -16.30 7.62
C ASP A 85 -9.34 -15.19 6.64
N TYR A 86 -8.95 -13.92 6.91
CA TYR A 86 -9.40 -12.75 6.14
C TYR A 86 -8.23 -11.80 5.81
N TRP A 87 -6.99 -12.26 5.90
CA TRP A 87 -5.82 -11.40 5.81
C TRP A 87 -5.70 -10.62 4.48
N MET A 88 -6.07 -11.24 3.34
CA MET A 88 -6.06 -10.53 2.05
C MET A 88 -7.17 -9.48 1.97
N ASP A 89 -8.36 -9.80 2.51
CA ASP A 89 -9.46 -8.85 2.60
C ASP A 89 -9.08 -7.66 3.48
N ASP A 90 -8.53 -7.94 4.67
CA ASP A 90 -8.06 -6.94 5.61
C ASP A 90 -6.99 -6.04 5.00
N LEU A 91 -6.01 -6.60 4.29
CA LEU A 91 -4.91 -5.86 3.68
C LEU A 91 -5.29 -5.14 2.39
N SER A 92 -6.38 -5.51 1.74
CA SER A 92 -6.78 -4.96 0.44
C SER A 92 -6.92 -3.44 0.43
N LEU A 93 -7.33 -2.85 1.57
CA LEU A 93 -7.48 -1.40 1.75
C LEU A 93 -6.15 -0.67 2.02
N TYR A 94 -5.13 -1.40 2.45
CA TYR A 94 -3.82 -0.86 2.84
C TYR A 94 -2.75 -1.05 1.76
N VAL A 95 -3.00 -1.89 0.77
CA VAL A 95 -2.09 -2.08 -0.35
C VAL A 95 -2.07 -0.83 -1.22
N LYS A 96 -0.87 -0.25 -1.43
CA LYS A 96 -0.69 0.93 -2.29
C LYS A 96 -1.08 0.61 -3.73
N THR A 97 -2.03 1.36 -4.27
CA THR A 97 -2.61 1.13 -5.61
C THR A 97 -2.62 2.37 -6.50
N ALA A 98 -2.07 3.51 -6.02
CA ALA A 98 -2.15 4.79 -6.72
C ALA A 98 -1.49 4.80 -8.12
N ASP A 99 -0.54 3.90 -8.33
CA ASP A 99 0.23 3.71 -9.55
C ASP A 99 -0.35 2.63 -10.49
N LEU A 100 -1.43 1.97 -10.08
CA LEU A 100 -2.02 0.85 -10.80
C LEU A 100 -3.26 1.27 -11.61
N LYS A 101 -3.51 0.57 -12.71
CA LYS A 101 -4.78 0.66 -13.41
C LYS A 101 -5.91 0.12 -12.51
N LYS A 102 -7.12 0.59 -12.76
CA LYS A 102 -8.30 0.11 -12.03
C LYS A 102 -8.42 -1.42 -12.18
N GLY A 103 -8.54 -2.11 -11.04
CA GLY A 103 -8.66 -3.58 -11.01
C GLY A 103 -7.34 -4.34 -10.90
N GLU A 104 -6.17 -3.67 -10.98
CA GLU A 104 -4.87 -4.35 -10.87
C GLU A 104 -4.35 -4.50 -9.44
N ALA A 105 -5.03 -3.93 -8.44
CA ALA A 105 -4.64 -4.04 -7.04
C ALA A 105 -4.49 -5.51 -6.58
N VAL A 106 -5.38 -6.37 -7.05
CA VAL A 106 -5.39 -7.81 -6.75
C VAL A 106 -4.11 -8.51 -7.22
N LYS A 107 -3.43 -7.99 -8.25
CA LYS A 107 -2.17 -8.57 -8.76
C LYS A 107 -1.04 -8.55 -7.73
N LYS A 108 -1.09 -7.70 -6.71
CA LYS A 108 -0.11 -7.70 -5.60
C LYS A 108 -0.25 -8.90 -4.68
N PHE A 109 -1.42 -9.53 -4.68
CA PHE A 109 -1.69 -10.76 -3.94
C PHE A 109 -1.40 -12.03 -4.77
N VAL A 110 -1.03 -11.87 -6.04
CA VAL A 110 -0.71 -12.98 -6.93
C VAL A 110 0.80 -13.20 -6.95
N ASN A 111 1.22 -14.42 -6.65
CA ASN A 111 2.61 -14.83 -6.80
C ASN A 111 2.94 -14.98 -8.31
N PRO A 112 3.84 -14.16 -8.88
CA PRO A 112 4.15 -14.20 -10.31
C PRO A 112 4.90 -15.48 -10.76
N ARG A 113 5.27 -16.35 -9.83
CA ARG A 113 5.86 -17.67 -10.10
C ARG A 113 4.81 -18.75 -10.31
N MET A 114 3.57 -18.48 -9.93
CA MET A 114 2.48 -19.43 -10.16
C MET A 114 2.03 -19.41 -11.64
N PRO A 115 1.48 -20.51 -12.14
CA PRO A 115 0.85 -20.51 -13.47
C PRO A 115 -0.25 -19.46 -13.54
N GLU A 116 -0.35 -18.79 -14.70
CA GLU A 116 -1.45 -17.85 -14.91
C GLU A 116 -2.79 -18.59 -14.84
N GLY A 117 -3.70 -18.07 -14.04
CA GLY A 117 -5.04 -18.62 -13.87
C GLY A 117 -5.93 -17.69 -13.06
N GLU A 118 -7.22 -17.73 -13.35
CA GLU A 118 -8.20 -17.03 -12.55
C GLU A 118 -8.31 -17.69 -11.16
N GLY A 119 -8.25 -16.89 -10.09
CA GLY A 119 -8.33 -17.37 -8.72
C GLY A 119 -7.05 -18.05 -8.19
N VAL A 120 -5.91 -17.90 -8.88
CA VAL A 120 -4.62 -18.45 -8.43
C VAL A 120 -3.80 -17.34 -7.78
N PHE A 121 -3.61 -17.40 -6.46
CA PHE A 121 -2.88 -16.37 -5.70
C PHE A 121 -1.48 -16.83 -5.28
N GLY A 122 -1.32 -17.94 -4.58
CA GLY A 122 -0.04 -18.60 -4.27
C GLY A 122 0.79 -17.90 -3.19
N TYR A 123 0.15 -17.13 -2.32
CA TYR A 123 0.68 -16.64 -1.04
C TYR A 123 -0.22 -17.11 0.10
N ALA A 124 0.37 -17.41 1.25
CA ALA A 124 -0.35 -17.71 2.46
C ALA A 124 0.16 -16.89 3.65
N PHE A 125 -0.73 -16.62 4.58
CA PHE A 125 -0.43 -16.00 5.87
C PHE A 125 -0.10 -17.08 6.91
N ASN A 126 0.87 -16.82 7.78
CA ASN A 126 1.14 -17.70 8.90
C ASN A 126 -0.01 -17.66 9.90
N ALA A 127 -0.80 -18.74 9.95
CA ALA A 127 -2.00 -18.80 10.77
C ALA A 127 -1.75 -18.57 12.27
N ALA A 128 -0.55 -18.91 12.75
CA ALA A 128 -0.16 -18.69 14.15
C ALA A 128 -0.06 -17.19 14.53
N LEU A 129 0.00 -16.30 13.54
CA LEU A 129 0.11 -14.85 13.74
C LEU A 129 -1.23 -14.11 13.62
N GLY A 130 -2.32 -14.81 13.30
CA GLY A 130 -3.63 -14.19 13.14
C GLY A 130 -4.11 -13.48 14.40
N GLY A 131 -4.33 -12.17 14.32
CA GLY A 131 -4.73 -11.34 15.47
C GLY A 131 -3.65 -11.14 16.55
N ALA A 132 -2.42 -11.59 16.31
CA ALA A 132 -1.33 -11.46 17.28
C ALA A 132 -0.86 -10.00 17.42
N TRP A 133 -0.27 -9.69 18.56
CA TRP A 133 0.44 -8.44 18.76
C TRP A 133 1.90 -8.62 18.37
N MET A 134 2.40 -7.71 17.56
CA MET A 134 3.74 -7.80 16.97
C MET A 134 4.83 -7.85 18.04
N GLU A 135 4.64 -7.13 19.13
CA GLU A 135 5.57 -7.06 20.27
C GLU A 135 5.70 -8.39 21.04
N ASN A 136 4.72 -9.28 20.90
CA ASN A 136 4.73 -10.58 21.57
C ASN A 136 5.47 -11.67 20.78
N ILE A 137 5.99 -11.34 19.59
CA ILE A 137 6.68 -12.30 18.74
C ILE A 137 8.17 -12.30 19.13
N GLU A 138 8.61 -13.40 19.77
CA GLU A 138 9.95 -13.52 20.36
C GLU A 138 11.10 -13.43 19.34
N ALA A 139 10.89 -13.95 18.11
CA ALA A 139 11.91 -14.01 17.07
C ALA A 139 11.38 -13.47 15.73
N PRO A 140 11.11 -12.16 15.59
CA PRO A 140 10.48 -11.60 14.39
C PRO A 140 11.29 -11.82 13.12
N ALA A 141 12.61 -11.83 13.17
CA ALA A 141 13.48 -12.11 12.03
C ALA A 141 13.47 -13.56 11.57
N ALA A 142 13.12 -14.50 12.46
CA ALA A 142 13.03 -15.93 12.16
C ALA A 142 11.59 -16.42 11.97
N THR A 143 10.60 -15.55 12.11
CA THR A 143 9.19 -15.90 12.01
C THR A 143 8.63 -15.46 10.66
N PRO A 144 8.27 -16.40 9.75
CA PRO A 144 7.62 -16.08 8.48
C PRO A 144 6.23 -15.49 8.75
N LEU A 145 5.93 -14.37 8.10
CA LEU A 145 4.65 -13.67 8.18
C LEU A 145 3.74 -14.04 7.01
N ILE A 146 4.21 -13.74 5.79
CA ILE A 146 3.55 -14.11 4.53
C ILE A 146 4.59 -14.86 3.69
N PHE A 147 4.17 -15.94 3.06
CA PHE A 147 5.08 -16.81 2.34
C PHE A 147 4.48 -17.38 1.05
N GLU A 148 5.34 -17.75 0.11
CA GLU A 148 4.94 -18.48 -1.09
C GLU A 148 4.35 -19.83 -0.72
N SER A 149 3.17 -20.13 -1.24
CA SER A 149 2.35 -21.28 -0.85
C SER A 149 1.94 -22.10 -2.07
N LYS A 150 1.81 -23.42 -1.87
CA LYS A 150 1.14 -24.32 -2.81
C LYS A 150 -0.39 -24.21 -2.75
N ASP A 151 -0.92 -23.65 -1.67
CA ASP A 151 -2.33 -23.26 -1.59
C ASP A 151 -2.52 -21.97 -2.38
N THR A 152 -3.43 -22.00 -3.34
CA THR A 152 -3.66 -20.90 -4.29
C THR A 152 -4.94 -20.13 -4.01
N GLU A 153 -5.68 -20.50 -2.99
CA GLU A 153 -6.95 -19.87 -2.63
C GLU A 153 -6.75 -18.45 -2.11
N TRP A 154 -7.82 -17.64 -2.23
CA TRP A 154 -7.89 -16.33 -1.56
C TRP A 154 -7.90 -16.51 -0.05
N ASN A 155 -7.14 -15.69 0.68
CA ASN A 155 -6.93 -15.81 2.13
C ASN A 155 -6.27 -17.12 2.57
N ALA A 156 -5.55 -17.84 1.69
CA ALA A 156 -4.79 -19.01 2.09
C ALA A 156 -3.96 -18.71 3.35
N ASN A 157 -4.06 -19.58 4.35
CA ASN A 157 -3.35 -19.44 5.61
C ASN A 157 -3.01 -20.81 6.21
N GLY A 158 -1.99 -20.88 7.02
CA GLY A 158 -1.61 -22.13 7.67
C GLY A 158 -0.17 -22.17 8.16
N ASP A 159 0.30 -23.36 8.45
CA ASP A 159 1.68 -23.59 8.85
C ASP A 159 2.61 -23.46 7.61
N PRO A 160 3.63 -22.57 7.67
CA PRO A 160 4.60 -22.39 6.60
C PRO A 160 5.29 -23.68 6.16
N LYS A 161 5.57 -24.60 7.08
CA LYS A 161 6.18 -25.87 6.78
C LYS A 161 5.25 -26.80 5.98
N ALA A 162 3.97 -26.78 6.28
CA ALA A 162 2.96 -27.63 5.63
C ALA A 162 2.57 -27.10 4.24
N LEU A 163 2.53 -25.77 4.07
CA LEU A 163 2.01 -25.12 2.85
C LEU A 163 3.09 -24.69 1.86
N GLN A 164 4.39 -24.80 2.19
CA GLN A 164 5.41 -24.45 1.22
C GLN A 164 5.28 -25.28 -0.06
N PRO A 165 5.48 -24.68 -1.25
CA PRO A 165 5.65 -25.42 -2.50
C PRO A 165 6.89 -26.31 -2.45
N ASP A 166 6.99 -27.25 -3.39
CA ASP A 166 8.20 -28.07 -3.52
C ASP A 166 9.43 -27.16 -3.79
N PRO A 167 10.41 -27.12 -2.88
CA PRO A 167 11.57 -26.24 -3.01
C PRO A 167 12.44 -26.56 -4.21
N GLU A 168 12.40 -27.78 -4.74
CA GLU A 168 13.16 -28.16 -5.93
C GLU A 168 12.58 -27.59 -7.22
N LEU A 169 11.26 -27.41 -7.26
CA LEU A 169 10.55 -26.88 -8.43
C LEU A 169 10.59 -25.34 -8.52
N SER A 170 10.76 -24.64 -7.41
CA SER A 170 10.56 -23.19 -7.34
C SER A 170 11.86 -22.37 -7.27
N GLY A 171 13.03 -22.99 -7.26
CA GLY A 171 14.31 -22.28 -7.05
C GLY A 171 14.44 -21.68 -5.65
N GLY A 172 13.66 -22.16 -4.70
CA GLY A 172 13.55 -21.70 -3.31
C GLY A 172 12.37 -20.76 -3.10
N ASN A 173 11.48 -21.19 -2.22
CA ASN A 173 10.32 -20.41 -1.83
C ASN A 173 10.74 -19.18 -1.01
N GLN A 174 10.06 -18.07 -1.20
CA GLN A 174 10.31 -16.82 -0.47
C GLN A 174 9.26 -16.61 0.62
N ALA A 175 9.69 -15.97 1.68
CA ALA A 175 8.81 -15.46 2.72
C ALA A 175 9.27 -14.07 3.14
N VAL A 176 8.32 -13.23 3.55
CA VAL A 176 8.63 -12.04 4.34
C VAL A 176 8.46 -12.38 5.81
N THR A 177 9.43 -12.01 6.62
CA THR A 177 9.43 -12.20 8.07
C THR A 177 8.69 -11.06 8.77
N VAL A 178 8.39 -11.22 10.04
CA VAL A 178 7.70 -10.21 10.87
C VAL A 178 8.51 -8.92 10.98
N ASP A 179 9.83 -8.97 10.86
CA ASP A 179 10.70 -7.78 10.81
C ASP A 179 10.83 -7.16 9.41
N GLY A 180 10.18 -7.73 8.38
CA GLY A 180 10.10 -7.20 7.01
C GLY A 180 11.19 -7.65 6.05
N ASN A 181 12.07 -8.56 6.45
CA ASN A 181 13.07 -9.13 5.57
C ASN A 181 12.46 -10.20 4.65
N VAL A 182 12.81 -10.15 3.36
CA VAL A 182 12.44 -11.23 2.44
C VAL A 182 13.60 -12.21 2.33
N VAL A 183 13.33 -13.44 2.70
CA VAL A 183 14.32 -14.53 2.81
C VAL A 183 13.81 -15.82 2.17
N LEU A 184 14.68 -16.79 2.01
CA LEU A 184 14.25 -18.12 1.59
C LEU A 184 13.56 -18.85 2.75
N LEU A 185 12.33 -19.29 2.52
CA LEU A 185 11.52 -19.98 3.54
C LEU A 185 12.22 -21.22 4.12
N ARG A 186 12.93 -21.98 3.26
CA ARG A 186 13.68 -23.16 3.69
C ARG A 186 14.75 -22.87 4.75
N ASP A 187 15.34 -21.67 4.73
CA ASP A 187 16.40 -21.29 5.68
C ASP A 187 15.79 -21.01 7.06
N LEU A 188 14.63 -20.37 7.10
CA LEU A 188 13.86 -20.17 8.34
C LEU A 188 13.40 -21.50 8.95
N LEU A 189 13.01 -22.47 8.11
CA LEU A 189 12.45 -23.75 8.59
C LEU A 189 13.52 -24.74 9.08
N LYS A 190 14.80 -24.55 8.68
CA LYS A 190 15.92 -25.37 9.20
C LYS A 190 16.30 -24.99 10.63
N ASP A 191 16.31 -23.69 10.94
CA ASP A 191 16.76 -23.20 12.24
C ASP A 191 15.75 -23.49 13.36
N ASN A 192 14.48 -23.73 13.03
CA ASN A 192 13.42 -24.05 13.98
C ASN A 192 13.27 -25.56 14.26
N GLY A 193 14.21 -26.38 13.82
CA GLY A 193 14.15 -27.85 13.90
C GLY A 193 15.15 -28.51 14.87
N ASN A 194 15.83 -27.73 15.74
CA ASN A 194 16.70 -28.24 16.81
C ASN A 194 16.11 -28.04 18.18
#